data_1f9fa8d4cbc8f360f31fabd83c6c61f4
#
_entry.id   1f9fa8d4cbc8f360f31fabd83c6c61f4
#
_cell.length_a   1.000
_cell.length_b   1.000
_cell.length_c   1.000
_cell.angle_alpha   90.00
_cell.angle_beta   90.00
_cell.angle_gamma   90.00
#
_symmetry.space_group_name_H-M   'P 1'
#
loop_
_entity.id
_entity.type
_entity.pdbx_description
1 polymer ?
#
loop_
_entity_poly.entity_id
_entity_poly.type
_entity_poly.pdbx_seq_one_letter_code
_entity_poly.pdbx_strand_id
1 'polypeptide(L)'
;MNMEHEEKALKIYFIPFLAHGHMIPLCDIATLFASRHHQITIITTPSNAQILSKTIPLSQNLRLHTVPFPSQEVGLPNGMESISTATNNNNLIKIYQSTNLLRTPIQHFIEQNPPDCIVADFLYPWVHELANKLQIPRFAFHALSLFATCAMESVKANSVYGSSSYVIPDLPHSISMTVTPPKGVAEVLGGLLETVYKSNGFIINSFAELEGQEYIEHYEKTTGHKALHLGPASLIRTTIQEKSERGEPSIVSSHECLSWLNSKPDKSVLYICFGSLCLFQDKQLYEIACGIEASGHEFIWIVPEKKGKEDESDEEKEKWLPKGFEERNIGKGLIIRGWAPQVMILSHRAVGGFMTHCGWNSITEAVSAGVPMITWPVHGEQFFNEKLITQVRRIGLEVGATEWTHMGFGEREEVVGRESIEKAVRRLMDDGDEAEEIRRRAREFGEKAKLAVQEGGSTYKNFTAVIDEIKRSRDRKLQVPE
;
A
#
# COMPACT_ATOMS: atom_id res chain seq x y z
N MET A 1 -13.52 -41.87 -23.26
CA MET A 1 -13.26 -41.65 -21.83
C MET A 1 -12.07 -40.66 -21.78
N ASN A 2 -12.36 -39.37 -21.80
CA ASN A 2 -11.36 -38.36 -21.57
C ASN A 2 -11.04 -38.39 -20.08
N MET A 3 -9.87 -38.93 -19.72
CA MET A 3 -9.30 -38.64 -18.42
C MET A 3 -8.86 -37.17 -18.50
N GLU A 4 -9.67 -36.24 -17.96
CA GLU A 4 -9.23 -34.94 -17.56
C GLU A 4 -8.07 -35.19 -16.56
N HIS A 5 -6.85 -34.91 -16.98
CA HIS A 5 -5.72 -34.82 -16.05
C HIS A 5 -6.11 -33.74 -15.05
N GLU A 6 -6.55 -34.13 -13.85
CA GLU A 6 -6.65 -33.18 -12.73
C GLU A 6 -5.29 -32.52 -12.60
N GLU A 7 -5.24 -31.26 -12.99
CA GLU A 7 -4.01 -30.49 -12.99
C GLU A 7 -3.53 -30.32 -11.54
N LYS A 8 -2.40 -30.93 -11.21
CA LYS A 8 -1.88 -30.97 -9.85
C LYS A 8 -1.73 -29.55 -9.29
N ALA A 9 -2.41 -29.25 -8.18
CA ALA A 9 -2.33 -27.96 -7.51
C ALA A 9 -0.87 -27.57 -7.19
N LEU A 10 -0.53 -26.31 -7.43
CA LEU A 10 0.79 -25.77 -7.08
C LEU A 10 0.86 -25.50 -5.58
N LYS A 11 2.02 -25.76 -4.98
CA LYS A 11 2.36 -25.41 -3.60
C LYS A 11 3.21 -24.13 -3.60
N ILE A 12 2.66 -23.01 -3.12
CA ILE A 12 3.30 -21.70 -3.21
C ILE A 12 3.43 -21.10 -1.81
N TYR A 13 4.63 -20.59 -1.48
CA TYR A 13 4.87 -19.92 -0.22
C TYR A 13 4.96 -18.42 -0.41
N PHE A 14 4.26 -17.67 0.45
CA PHE A 14 4.25 -16.22 0.50
C PHE A 14 4.97 -15.75 1.76
N ILE A 15 5.93 -14.82 1.61
CA ILE A 15 6.72 -14.27 2.71
C ILE A 15 6.56 -12.75 2.70
N PRO A 16 5.51 -12.21 3.36
CA PRO A 16 5.29 -10.78 3.44
C PRO A 16 6.27 -10.12 4.41
N PHE A 17 6.70 -8.89 4.09
CA PHE A 17 7.43 -8.07 5.03
C PHE A 17 6.51 -7.60 6.18
N LEU A 18 7.11 -7.37 7.35
CA LEU A 18 6.41 -7.07 8.61
C LEU A 18 5.97 -5.60 8.69
N ALA A 19 5.18 -5.18 7.72
CA ALA A 19 4.54 -3.86 7.65
C ALA A 19 3.18 -3.98 6.95
N HIS A 20 2.14 -3.29 7.43
CA HIS A 20 0.79 -3.37 6.87
C HIS A 20 0.75 -3.08 5.36
N GLY A 21 1.49 -2.06 4.90
CA GLY A 21 1.56 -1.68 3.48
C GLY A 21 2.15 -2.75 2.57
N HIS A 22 2.87 -3.73 3.11
CA HIS A 22 3.44 -4.87 2.40
C HIS A 22 2.63 -6.15 2.64
N MET A 23 2.31 -6.42 3.90
CA MET A 23 1.68 -7.66 4.33
C MET A 23 0.24 -7.80 3.78
N ILE A 24 -0.58 -6.77 3.93
CA ILE A 24 -1.99 -6.82 3.53
C ILE A 24 -2.14 -7.11 2.03
N PRO A 25 -1.54 -6.33 1.10
CA PRO A 25 -1.70 -6.59 -0.32
C PRO A 25 -1.10 -7.92 -0.77
N LEU A 26 0.02 -8.34 -0.18
CA LEU A 26 0.60 -9.64 -0.52
C LEU A 26 -0.27 -10.80 -0.05
N CYS A 27 -0.94 -10.67 1.10
CA CYS A 27 -1.92 -11.65 1.57
C CYS A 27 -3.20 -11.67 0.72
N ASP A 28 -3.66 -10.52 0.20
CA ASP A 28 -4.76 -10.48 -0.76
C ASP A 28 -4.38 -11.19 -2.07
N ILE A 29 -3.17 -10.99 -2.58
CA ILE A 29 -2.63 -11.73 -3.74
C ILE A 29 -2.56 -13.23 -3.43
N ALA A 30 -2.06 -13.62 -2.26
CA ALA A 30 -2.03 -15.02 -1.82
C ALA A 30 -3.43 -15.66 -1.82
N THR A 31 -4.43 -14.90 -1.37
CA THR A 31 -5.84 -15.32 -1.40
C THR A 31 -6.34 -15.53 -2.84
N LEU A 32 -5.91 -14.69 -3.79
CA LEU A 32 -6.23 -14.87 -5.21
C LEU A 32 -5.67 -16.18 -5.76
N PHE A 33 -4.44 -16.59 -5.39
CA PHE A 33 -3.89 -17.89 -5.76
C PHE A 33 -4.66 -19.06 -5.11
N ALA A 34 -5.05 -18.92 -3.86
CA ALA A 34 -5.83 -19.94 -3.16
C ALA A 34 -7.23 -20.13 -3.78
N SER A 35 -7.87 -19.06 -4.28
CA SER A 35 -9.17 -19.12 -4.96
C SER A 35 -9.11 -19.88 -6.29
N ARG A 36 -7.91 -20.07 -6.86
CA ARG A 36 -7.66 -20.91 -8.04
C ARG A 36 -7.20 -22.32 -7.68
N HIS A 37 -7.56 -22.80 -6.48
CA HIS A 37 -7.28 -24.15 -5.97
C HIS A 37 -5.81 -24.50 -5.79
N HIS A 38 -4.90 -23.52 -5.72
CA HIS A 38 -3.50 -23.75 -5.37
C HIS A 38 -3.33 -23.82 -3.85
N GLN A 39 -2.34 -24.59 -3.38
CA GLN A 39 -2.00 -24.73 -1.97
C GLN A 39 -1.04 -23.62 -1.52
N ILE A 40 -1.57 -22.71 -0.76
CA ILE A 40 -0.86 -21.49 -0.33
C ILE A 40 -0.50 -21.57 1.15
N THR A 41 0.74 -21.25 1.46
CA THR A 41 1.20 -21.03 2.85
C THR A 41 1.79 -19.64 2.97
N ILE A 42 1.22 -18.82 3.83
CA ILE A 42 1.79 -17.53 4.21
C ILE A 42 2.67 -17.76 5.43
N ILE A 43 3.96 -17.42 5.31
CA ILE A 43 4.93 -17.53 6.40
C ILE A 43 5.01 -16.17 7.10
N THR A 44 4.74 -16.15 8.40
CA THR A 44 4.67 -14.90 9.18
C THR A 44 5.07 -15.15 10.64
N THR A 45 4.92 -14.14 11.50
CA THR A 45 5.25 -14.21 12.93
C THR A 45 3.99 -14.26 13.80
N PRO A 46 4.06 -14.67 15.07
CA PRO A 46 2.87 -14.93 15.90
C PRO A 46 1.88 -13.78 16.00
N SER A 47 2.35 -12.55 16.27
CA SER A 47 1.44 -11.39 16.39
C SER A 47 0.79 -11.04 15.05
N ASN A 48 1.55 -11.09 13.96
CA ASN A 48 1.02 -10.86 12.62
C ASN A 48 0.04 -11.97 12.20
N ALA A 49 0.28 -13.23 12.59
CA ALA A 49 -0.64 -14.33 12.34
C ALA A 49 -2.01 -14.14 13.03
N GLN A 50 -2.03 -13.54 14.23
CA GLN A 50 -3.30 -13.21 14.92
C GLN A 50 -4.13 -12.20 14.14
N ILE A 51 -3.50 -11.20 13.52
CA ILE A 51 -4.17 -10.22 12.66
C ILE A 51 -4.66 -10.92 11.39
N LEU A 52 -3.77 -11.62 10.70
CA LEU A 52 -4.08 -12.28 9.43
C LEU A 52 -5.17 -13.33 9.55
N SER A 53 -5.20 -14.10 10.65
CA SER A 53 -6.25 -15.12 10.88
C SER A 53 -7.67 -14.57 10.94
N LYS A 54 -7.81 -13.28 11.24
CA LYS A 54 -9.11 -12.59 11.27
C LYS A 54 -9.45 -11.91 9.94
N THR A 55 -8.45 -11.64 9.12
CA THR A 55 -8.60 -10.80 7.92
C THR A 55 -8.54 -11.55 6.61
N ILE A 56 -8.01 -12.78 6.59
CA ILE A 56 -7.94 -13.61 5.38
C ILE A 56 -8.80 -14.87 5.51
N PRO A 57 -9.43 -15.35 4.41
CA PRO A 57 -10.30 -16.51 4.43
C PRO A 57 -9.47 -17.81 4.52
N LEU A 58 -8.98 -18.15 5.71
CA LEU A 58 -8.25 -19.41 5.92
C LEU A 58 -9.10 -20.60 5.47
N SER A 59 -8.46 -21.55 4.79
CA SER A 59 -9.10 -22.73 4.22
C SER A 59 -8.10 -23.89 4.08
N GLN A 60 -8.55 -25.02 3.56
CA GLN A 60 -7.62 -26.09 3.20
C GLN A 60 -6.55 -25.67 2.17
N ASN A 61 -6.85 -24.67 1.34
CA ASN A 61 -5.97 -24.15 0.30
C ASN A 61 -5.15 -22.91 0.74
N LEU A 62 -5.47 -22.29 1.88
CA LEU A 62 -4.78 -21.11 2.39
C LEU A 62 -4.49 -21.27 3.89
N ARG A 63 -3.21 -21.38 4.24
CA ARG A 63 -2.75 -21.64 5.60
C ARG A 63 -1.72 -20.61 6.03
N LEU A 64 -1.62 -20.40 7.34
CA LEU A 64 -0.52 -19.67 7.97
C LEU A 64 0.50 -20.65 8.53
N HIS A 65 1.79 -20.32 8.36
CA HIS A 65 2.89 -20.92 9.09
C HIS A 65 3.60 -19.85 9.90
N THR A 66 3.71 -20.06 11.22
CA THR A 66 4.33 -19.09 12.11
C THR A 66 5.77 -19.51 12.43
N VAL A 67 6.67 -18.54 12.30
CA VAL A 67 8.05 -18.65 12.79
C VAL A 67 8.23 -17.75 14.00
N PRO A 68 9.03 -18.13 15.01
CA PRO A 68 9.25 -17.28 16.18
C PRO A 68 9.89 -15.95 15.78
N PHE A 69 9.38 -14.85 16.32
CA PHE A 69 9.99 -13.54 16.15
C PHE A 69 11.11 -13.35 17.17
N PRO A 70 12.31 -12.88 16.77
CA PRO A 70 13.49 -12.80 17.64
C PRO A 70 13.46 -11.56 18.55
N SER A 71 12.40 -11.37 19.35
CA SER A 71 12.20 -10.17 20.19
C SER A 71 13.35 -9.95 21.17
N GLN A 72 13.82 -11.02 21.81
CA GLN A 72 14.88 -10.93 22.82
C GLN A 72 16.23 -10.58 22.19
N GLU A 73 16.56 -11.19 21.04
CA GLU A 73 17.81 -11.00 20.32
C GLU A 73 17.97 -9.57 19.82
N VAL A 74 16.87 -8.93 19.40
CA VAL A 74 16.88 -7.53 18.94
C VAL A 74 16.51 -6.53 20.04
N GLY A 75 16.14 -7.02 21.24
CA GLY A 75 15.75 -6.17 22.38
C GLY A 75 14.48 -5.36 22.12
N LEU A 76 13.43 -6.02 21.61
CA LEU A 76 12.08 -5.47 21.44
C LEU A 76 11.12 -6.04 22.46
N PRO A 77 10.08 -5.30 22.85
CA PRO A 77 8.99 -5.83 23.67
C PRO A 77 8.27 -6.99 22.97
N ASN A 78 7.79 -7.96 23.75
CA ASN A 78 6.97 -9.04 23.21
C ASN A 78 5.73 -8.47 22.52
N GLY A 79 5.41 -9.00 21.34
CA GLY A 79 4.29 -8.56 20.52
C GLY A 79 4.59 -7.39 19.57
N MET A 80 5.74 -6.73 19.69
CA MET A 80 6.19 -5.71 18.75
C MET A 80 6.92 -6.38 17.57
N GLU A 81 6.14 -6.85 16.59
CA GLU A 81 6.62 -7.68 15.48
C GLU A 81 6.40 -7.03 14.12
N SER A 82 5.91 -5.79 14.07
CA SER A 82 5.63 -5.06 12.84
C SER A 82 6.12 -3.62 12.92
N ILE A 83 6.56 -3.06 11.78
CA ILE A 83 6.90 -1.64 11.67
C ILE A 83 5.75 -0.74 12.13
N SER A 84 4.50 -1.15 11.89
CA SER A 84 3.31 -0.41 12.31
C SER A 84 3.15 -0.34 13.84
N THR A 85 3.79 -1.24 14.58
CA THR A 85 3.79 -1.25 16.06
C THR A 85 4.99 -0.54 16.68
N ALA A 86 5.94 -0.07 15.87
CA ALA A 86 7.10 0.68 16.35
C ALA A 86 6.67 2.00 16.99
N THR A 87 7.29 2.36 18.13
CA THR A 87 6.97 3.58 18.88
C THR A 87 8.05 4.66 18.74
N ASN A 88 9.18 4.33 18.12
CA ASN A 88 10.30 5.24 17.86
C ASN A 88 11.24 4.65 16.79
N ASN A 89 12.18 5.48 16.31
CA ASN A 89 13.14 5.10 15.27
C ASN A 89 14.02 3.89 15.66
N ASN A 90 14.39 3.77 16.93
CA ASN A 90 15.20 2.64 17.39
C ASN A 90 14.44 1.31 17.26
N ASN A 91 13.16 1.28 17.62
CA ASN A 91 12.32 0.10 17.45
C ASN A 91 12.12 -0.26 15.98
N LEU A 92 11.96 0.75 15.12
CA LEU A 92 11.85 0.57 13.68
C LEU A 92 13.12 -0.10 13.11
N ILE A 93 14.31 0.40 13.47
CA ILE A 93 15.60 -0.19 13.07
C ILE A 93 15.71 -1.64 13.54
N LYS A 94 15.35 -1.94 14.79
CA LYS A 94 15.38 -3.29 15.33
C LYS A 94 14.46 -4.27 14.62
N ILE A 95 13.27 -3.82 14.19
CA ILE A 95 12.35 -4.62 13.38
C ILE A 95 12.99 -4.94 12.02
N TYR A 96 13.63 -3.98 11.37
CA TYR A 96 14.40 -4.26 10.15
C TYR A 96 15.54 -5.26 10.40
N GLN A 97 16.28 -5.14 11.50
CA GLN A 97 17.36 -6.08 11.86
C GLN A 97 16.82 -7.49 12.09
N SER A 98 15.61 -7.62 12.67
CA SER A 98 14.98 -8.92 12.91
C SER A 98 14.72 -9.71 11.63
N THR A 99 14.55 -9.05 10.49
CA THR A 99 14.30 -9.74 9.20
C THR A 99 15.44 -10.66 8.78
N ASN A 100 16.68 -10.30 9.12
CA ASN A 100 17.84 -11.16 8.88
C ASN A 100 17.86 -12.40 9.80
N LEU A 101 17.39 -12.25 11.04
CA LEU A 101 17.31 -13.36 12.00
C LEU A 101 16.18 -14.34 11.66
N LEU A 102 15.12 -13.86 11.02
CA LEU A 102 14.04 -14.70 10.49
C LEU A 102 14.50 -15.63 9.36
N ARG A 103 15.65 -15.37 8.74
CA ARG A 103 16.23 -16.22 7.68
C ARG A 103 16.31 -17.69 8.12
N THR A 104 16.91 -17.95 9.25
CA THR A 104 17.20 -19.33 9.71
C THR A 104 15.93 -20.17 9.89
N PRO A 105 14.93 -19.76 10.68
CA PRO A 105 13.71 -20.56 10.87
C PRO A 105 12.89 -20.69 9.58
N ILE A 106 12.82 -19.65 8.75
CA ILE A 106 12.10 -19.70 7.46
C ILE A 106 12.81 -20.67 6.50
N GLN A 107 14.13 -20.56 6.37
CA GLN A 107 14.92 -21.42 5.49
C GLN A 107 14.77 -22.90 5.90
N HIS A 108 14.87 -23.21 7.21
CA HIS A 108 14.71 -24.56 7.73
C HIS A 108 13.34 -25.16 7.38
N PHE A 109 12.27 -24.39 7.58
CA PHE A 109 10.92 -24.84 7.22
C PHE A 109 10.79 -25.12 5.71
N ILE A 110 11.30 -24.23 4.85
CA ILE A 110 11.23 -24.37 3.40
C ILE A 110 12.05 -25.55 2.90
N GLU A 111 13.24 -25.77 3.44
CA GLU A 111 14.10 -26.91 3.08
C GLU A 111 13.48 -28.26 3.46
N GLN A 112 12.77 -28.33 4.58
CA GLN A 112 12.03 -29.54 4.98
C GLN A 112 10.75 -29.76 4.17
N ASN A 113 10.16 -28.70 3.65
CA ASN A 113 8.86 -28.72 2.97
C ASN A 113 8.92 -27.91 1.67
N PRO A 114 9.76 -28.26 0.67
CA PRO A 114 9.95 -27.42 -0.50
C PRO A 114 8.66 -27.16 -1.27
N PRO A 115 8.42 -25.87 -1.65
CA PRO A 115 7.28 -25.49 -2.51
C PRO A 115 7.65 -25.59 -3.99
N ASP A 116 6.65 -25.39 -4.85
CA ASP A 116 6.86 -25.21 -6.30
C ASP A 116 7.34 -23.78 -6.63
N CYS A 117 7.06 -22.80 -5.75
CA CYS A 117 7.43 -21.40 -5.93
C CYS A 117 7.46 -20.63 -4.60
N ILE A 118 8.29 -19.60 -4.53
CA ILE A 118 8.29 -18.62 -3.43
C ILE A 118 7.95 -17.25 -3.99
N VAL A 119 6.96 -16.58 -3.37
CA VAL A 119 6.66 -15.16 -3.56
C VAL A 119 7.06 -14.44 -2.28
N ALA A 120 8.12 -13.66 -2.32
CA ALA A 120 8.66 -12.98 -1.15
C ALA A 120 8.74 -11.47 -1.38
N ASP A 121 8.50 -10.72 -0.31
CA ASP A 121 8.75 -9.29 -0.32
C ASP A 121 10.22 -8.99 -0.69
N PHE A 122 10.43 -7.91 -1.45
CA PHE A 122 11.76 -7.53 -1.92
C PHE A 122 12.73 -7.18 -0.76
N LEU A 123 12.21 -6.89 0.42
CA LEU A 123 12.97 -6.64 1.64
C LEU A 123 13.58 -7.91 2.28
N TYR A 124 13.38 -9.09 1.67
CA TYR A 124 14.06 -10.34 2.03
C TYR A 124 15.05 -10.79 0.93
N PRO A 125 16.18 -10.09 0.74
CA PRO A 125 17.13 -10.37 -0.34
C PRO A 125 17.69 -11.79 -0.31
N TRP A 126 17.87 -12.37 0.87
CA TRP A 126 18.41 -13.72 1.08
C TRP A 126 17.51 -14.84 0.52
N VAL A 127 16.23 -14.59 0.29
CA VAL A 127 15.32 -15.60 -0.31
C VAL A 127 15.76 -15.99 -1.72
N HIS A 128 16.48 -15.10 -2.43
CA HIS A 128 17.05 -15.44 -3.74
C HIS A 128 18.05 -16.61 -3.65
N GLU A 129 18.95 -16.58 -2.69
CA GLU A 129 19.95 -17.64 -2.48
C GLU A 129 19.27 -18.97 -2.16
N LEU A 130 18.22 -18.95 -1.30
CA LEU A 130 17.46 -20.13 -0.94
C LEU A 130 16.73 -20.72 -2.16
N ALA A 131 16.05 -19.91 -2.94
CA ALA A 131 15.33 -20.35 -4.12
C ALA A 131 16.26 -20.97 -5.16
N ASN A 132 17.45 -20.38 -5.37
CA ASN A 132 18.47 -20.92 -6.26
C ASN A 132 19.01 -22.28 -5.76
N LYS A 133 19.30 -22.39 -4.45
CA LYS A 133 19.74 -23.65 -3.83
C LYS A 133 18.72 -24.78 -4.05
N LEU A 134 17.44 -24.46 -3.96
CA LEU A 134 16.35 -25.43 -4.11
C LEU A 134 15.90 -25.60 -5.57
N GLN A 135 16.46 -24.83 -6.52
CA GLN A 135 16.10 -24.82 -7.93
C GLN A 135 14.59 -24.60 -8.14
N ILE A 136 14.01 -23.64 -7.44
CA ILE A 136 12.61 -23.25 -7.55
C ILE A 136 12.47 -21.79 -7.96
N PRO A 137 11.44 -21.41 -8.72
CA PRO A 137 11.22 -20.03 -9.11
C PRO A 137 10.91 -19.17 -7.89
N ARG A 138 11.42 -17.93 -7.91
CA ARG A 138 11.11 -16.89 -6.95
C ARG A 138 10.56 -15.68 -7.68
N PHE A 139 9.41 -15.19 -7.22
CA PHE A 139 8.89 -13.88 -7.59
C PHE A 139 9.12 -12.90 -6.44
N ALA A 140 9.60 -11.70 -6.77
CA ALA A 140 9.74 -10.63 -5.78
C ALA A 140 8.46 -9.80 -5.74
N PHE A 141 7.89 -9.61 -4.55
CA PHE A 141 6.78 -8.67 -4.36
C PHE A 141 7.33 -7.28 -4.02
N HIS A 142 6.80 -6.27 -4.68
CA HIS A 142 7.18 -4.88 -4.49
C HIS A 142 5.94 -4.05 -4.13
N ALA A 143 6.00 -3.40 -2.98
CA ALA A 143 4.87 -2.64 -2.47
C ALA A 143 4.73 -1.23 -3.06
N LEU A 144 5.61 -0.85 -4.00
CA LEU A 144 5.65 0.46 -4.66
C LEU A 144 5.00 0.40 -6.05
N SER A 145 4.74 1.57 -6.66
CA SER A 145 4.31 1.65 -8.07
C SER A 145 5.48 1.41 -9.03
N LEU A 146 5.16 0.95 -10.24
CA LEU A 146 6.14 0.86 -11.33
C LEU A 146 6.62 2.26 -11.73
N PHE A 147 5.70 3.22 -11.79
CA PHE A 147 6.03 4.62 -12.07
C PHE A 147 7.07 5.16 -11.08
N ALA A 148 6.86 4.99 -9.77
CA ALA A 148 7.82 5.45 -8.77
C ALA A 148 9.16 4.72 -8.89
N THR A 149 9.16 3.44 -9.22
CA THR A 149 10.37 2.67 -9.49
C THR A 149 11.16 3.24 -10.67
N CYS A 150 10.49 3.51 -11.80
CA CYS A 150 11.12 4.17 -12.96
C CYS A 150 11.68 5.56 -12.60
N ALA A 151 10.92 6.35 -11.84
CA ALA A 151 11.34 7.69 -11.42
C ALA A 151 12.57 7.65 -10.51
N MET A 152 12.59 6.74 -9.53
CA MET A 152 13.74 6.57 -8.62
C MET A 152 15.00 6.11 -9.35
N GLU A 153 14.87 5.14 -10.25
CA GLU A 153 16.00 4.68 -11.08
C GLU A 153 16.55 5.81 -11.95
N SER A 154 15.67 6.62 -12.56
CA SER A 154 16.09 7.78 -13.34
C SER A 154 16.80 8.85 -12.50
N VAL A 155 16.25 9.22 -11.34
CA VAL A 155 16.87 10.18 -10.42
C VAL A 155 18.25 9.69 -9.95
N LYS A 156 18.38 8.41 -9.63
CA LYS A 156 19.64 7.77 -9.24
C LYS A 156 20.65 7.80 -10.38
N ALA A 157 20.27 7.35 -11.58
CA ALA A 157 21.15 7.27 -12.74
C ALA A 157 21.68 8.65 -13.17
N ASN A 158 20.87 9.69 -13.06
CA ASN A 158 21.21 11.05 -13.43
C ASN A 158 21.74 11.91 -12.26
N SER A 159 21.85 11.34 -11.06
CA SER A 159 22.35 12.05 -9.85
C SER A 159 21.63 13.38 -9.58
N VAL A 160 20.32 13.41 -9.77
CA VAL A 160 19.50 14.63 -9.61
C VAL A 160 19.21 14.85 -8.13
N TYR A 161 20.10 15.57 -7.44
CA TYR A 161 19.98 15.90 -6.03
C TYR A 161 20.23 17.39 -5.78
N GLY A 162 19.52 17.97 -4.82
CA GLY A 162 19.82 19.34 -4.31
C GLY A 162 19.26 20.49 -5.14
N SER A 163 18.42 20.25 -6.13
CA SER A 163 17.75 21.31 -6.90
C SER A 163 16.37 21.63 -6.31
N SER A 164 16.00 22.92 -6.25
CA SER A 164 14.70 23.37 -5.76
C SER A 164 13.52 23.00 -6.70
N SER A 165 13.81 22.77 -7.99
CA SER A 165 12.88 22.21 -8.96
C SER A 165 13.65 21.56 -10.10
N TYR A 166 13.14 20.46 -10.64
CA TYR A 166 13.74 19.75 -11.76
C TYR A 166 12.68 18.92 -12.51
N VAL A 167 13.00 18.57 -13.75
CA VAL A 167 12.25 17.56 -14.51
C VAL A 167 12.97 16.23 -14.35
N ILE A 168 12.24 15.17 -14.02
CA ILE A 168 12.83 13.82 -13.94
C ILE A 168 13.28 13.41 -15.35
N PRO A 169 14.59 13.13 -15.54
CA PRO A 169 15.10 12.75 -16.85
C PRO A 169 14.53 11.41 -17.35
N ASP A 170 14.63 11.18 -18.65
CA ASP A 170 14.42 9.88 -19.32
C ASP A 170 13.09 9.17 -19.06
N LEU A 171 12.09 9.81 -18.45
CA LEU A 171 10.75 9.25 -18.30
C LEU A 171 9.89 9.46 -19.55
N PRO A 172 8.89 8.58 -19.80
CA PRO A 172 7.95 8.74 -20.91
C PRO A 172 7.19 10.07 -20.93
N HIS A 173 6.93 10.66 -19.76
CA HIS A 173 6.31 11.97 -19.61
C HIS A 173 7.30 12.97 -18.97
N SER A 174 7.14 14.25 -19.31
CA SER A 174 7.85 15.35 -18.63
C SER A 174 7.24 15.57 -17.24
N ILE A 175 7.91 15.09 -16.20
CA ILE A 175 7.45 15.14 -14.82
C ILE A 175 8.24 16.18 -14.05
N SER A 176 7.57 17.24 -13.61
CA SER A 176 8.17 18.30 -12.81
C SER A 176 8.09 17.99 -11.32
N MET A 177 9.25 18.06 -10.65
CA MET A 177 9.37 17.93 -9.20
C MET A 177 9.76 19.26 -8.58
N THR A 178 9.17 19.57 -7.44
CA THR A 178 9.48 20.77 -6.62
C THR A 178 10.30 20.43 -5.36
N VAL A 179 10.50 19.15 -5.11
CA VAL A 179 11.25 18.60 -3.96
C VAL A 179 12.18 17.49 -4.42
N THR A 180 13.34 17.40 -3.81
CA THR A 180 14.32 16.34 -4.06
C THR A 180 14.27 15.28 -2.96
N PRO A 181 14.43 13.99 -3.32
CA PRO A 181 14.49 12.94 -2.31
C PRO A 181 15.69 13.17 -1.38
N PRO A 182 15.55 12.89 -0.08
CA PRO A 182 16.66 12.94 0.85
C PRO A 182 17.80 12.03 0.37
N LYS A 183 19.04 12.51 0.54
CA LYS A 183 20.24 11.74 0.17
C LYS A 183 20.25 10.41 0.91
N GLY A 184 20.46 9.31 0.20
CA GLY A 184 20.47 7.95 0.75
C GLY A 184 19.17 7.16 0.54
N VAL A 185 18.01 7.78 0.34
CA VAL A 185 16.76 7.05 0.05
C VAL A 185 16.87 6.26 -1.25
N ALA A 186 17.35 6.89 -2.32
CA ALA A 186 17.54 6.22 -3.61
C ALA A 186 18.65 5.16 -3.58
N GLU A 187 19.69 5.36 -2.75
CA GLU A 187 20.80 4.41 -2.61
C GLU A 187 20.35 3.13 -1.89
N VAL A 188 19.60 3.27 -0.79
CA VAL A 188 19.06 2.12 -0.03
C VAL A 188 18.08 1.31 -0.88
N LEU A 189 17.14 1.98 -1.53
CA LEU A 189 16.15 1.34 -2.39
C LEU A 189 16.82 0.70 -3.63
N GLY A 190 17.82 1.35 -4.23
CA GLY A 190 18.55 0.81 -5.37
C GLY A 190 19.31 -0.48 -5.05
N GLY A 191 19.92 -0.59 -3.87
CA GLY A 191 20.57 -1.84 -3.42
C GLY A 191 19.59 -3.01 -3.23
N LEU A 192 18.37 -2.71 -2.79
CA LEU A 192 17.30 -3.71 -2.65
C LEU A 192 16.75 -4.16 -4.01
N LEU A 193 16.65 -3.26 -4.97
CA LEU A 193 16.18 -3.56 -6.34
C LEU A 193 17.10 -4.53 -7.08
N GLU A 194 18.41 -4.55 -6.81
CA GLU A 194 19.32 -5.54 -7.41
C GLU A 194 18.89 -6.99 -7.15
N THR A 195 18.29 -7.27 -5.99
CA THR A 195 17.78 -8.61 -5.68
C THR A 195 16.45 -8.91 -6.37
N VAL A 196 15.67 -7.88 -6.69
CA VAL A 196 14.46 -7.98 -7.50
C VAL A 196 14.83 -8.44 -8.91
N TYR A 197 15.85 -7.86 -9.50
CA TYR A 197 16.34 -8.21 -10.84
C TYR A 197 16.88 -9.65 -10.97
N LYS A 198 17.20 -10.30 -9.86
CA LYS A 198 17.57 -11.72 -9.82
C LYS A 198 16.37 -12.68 -9.65
N SER A 199 15.14 -12.18 -9.64
CA SER A 199 13.91 -12.99 -9.53
C SER A 199 13.38 -13.40 -10.91
N ASN A 200 12.47 -14.38 -10.95
CA ASN A 200 11.78 -14.80 -12.17
C ASN A 200 10.76 -13.77 -12.66
N GLY A 201 10.44 -12.80 -11.85
CA GLY A 201 9.52 -11.71 -12.13
C GLY A 201 9.27 -10.86 -10.91
N PHE A 202 8.70 -9.72 -11.15
CA PHE A 202 8.44 -8.66 -10.20
C PHE A 202 6.93 -8.45 -10.10
N ILE A 203 6.36 -8.81 -8.97
CA ILE A 203 4.92 -8.72 -8.71
C ILE A 203 4.63 -7.38 -8.04
N ILE A 204 3.67 -6.65 -8.60
CA ILE A 204 3.21 -5.36 -8.09
C ILE A 204 1.70 -5.42 -7.81
N ASN A 205 1.26 -4.82 -6.70
CA ASN A 205 -0.16 -4.56 -6.44
C ASN A 205 -0.64 -3.35 -7.26
N SER A 206 -0.78 -3.55 -8.57
CA SER A 206 -1.21 -2.54 -9.52
C SER A 206 -1.88 -3.18 -10.73
N PHE A 207 -2.32 -2.38 -11.70
CA PHE A 207 -2.84 -2.85 -12.97
C PHE A 207 -2.30 -2.00 -14.12
N ALA A 208 -2.19 -2.60 -15.30
CA ALA A 208 -1.51 -2.00 -16.44
C ALA A 208 -2.10 -0.65 -16.88
N GLU A 209 -3.41 -0.50 -16.79
CA GLU A 209 -4.12 0.71 -17.22
C GLU A 209 -3.86 1.91 -16.29
N LEU A 210 -3.52 1.66 -15.00
CA LEU A 210 -3.11 2.72 -14.07
C LEU A 210 -1.66 3.13 -14.28
N GLU A 211 -0.77 2.16 -14.37
CA GLU A 211 0.68 2.43 -14.55
C GLU A 211 0.98 2.97 -15.95
N GLY A 212 0.21 2.51 -16.97
CA GLY A 212 0.37 2.87 -18.37
C GLY A 212 1.37 2.01 -19.12
N GLN A 213 1.00 1.66 -20.35
CA GLN A 213 1.83 0.83 -21.20
C GLN A 213 3.21 1.46 -21.45
N GLU A 214 3.26 2.78 -21.54
CA GLU A 214 4.47 3.57 -21.72
C GLU A 214 5.51 3.39 -20.58
N TYR A 215 5.07 3.22 -19.34
CA TYR A 215 5.96 2.94 -18.20
C TYR A 215 6.34 1.46 -18.10
N ILE A 216 5.45 0.57 -18.50
CA ILE A 216 5.75 -0.87 -18.57
C ILE A 216 6.85 -1.12 -19.60
N GLU A 217 6.72 -0.57 -20.80
CA GLU A 217 7.73 -0.69 -21.86
C GLU A 217 9.05 0.00 -21.49
N HIS A 218 8.96 1.17 -20.85
CA HIS A 218 10.13 1.88 -20.35
C HIS A 218 10.91 1.03 -19.34
N TYR A 219 10.22 0.46 -18.35
CA TYR A 219 10.81 -0.40 -17.34
C TYR A 219 11.46 -1.65 -17.97
N GLU A 220 10.75 -2.34 -18.84
CA GLU A 220 11.28 -3.53 -19.51
C GLU A 220 12.50 -3.21 -20.38
N LYS A 221 12.49 -2.07 -21.07
CA LYS A 221 13.60 -1.60 -21.90
C LYS A 221 14.83 -1.23 -21.07
N THR A 222 14.65 -0.56 -19.96
CA THR A 222 15.75 -0.04 -19.12
C THR A 222 16.36 -1.10 -18.22
N THR A 223 15.56 -2.03 -17.73
CA THR A 223 16.00 -3.05 -16.76
C THR A 223 16.18 -4.44 -17.36
N GLY A 224 15.55 -4.74 -18.49
CA GLY A 224 15.48 -6.08 -19.07
C GLY A 224 14.53 -7.04 -18.32
N HIS A 225 13.77 -6.55 -17.33
CA HIS A 225 12.90 -7.36 -16.47
C HIS A 225 11.42 -7.03 -16.67
N LYS A 226 10.56 -8.04 -16.45
CA LYS A 226 9.11 -7.88 -16.53
C LYS A 226 8.50 -7.49 -15.21
N ALA A 227 7.60 -6.50 -15.24
CA ALA A 227 6.72 -6.15 -14.14
C ALA A 227 5.37 -6.86 -14.31
N LEU A 228 4.96 -7.62 -13.31
CA LEU A 228 3.75 -8.43 -13.32
C LEU A 228 2.69 -7.77 -12.41
N HIS A 229 1.74 -7.08 -13.01
CA HIS A 229 0.66 -6.40 -12.30
C HIS A 229 -0.39 -7.42 -11.87
N LEU A 230 -0.48 -7.71 -10.57
CA LEU A 230 -1.45 -8.64 -10.00
C LEU A 230 -2.51 -7.96 -9.10
N GLY A 231 -2.67 -6.66 -9.25
CA GLY A 231 -3.66 -5.84 -8.54
C GLY A 231 -4.73 -5.24 -9.46
N PRO A 232 -5.62 -4.43 -8.88
CA PRO A 232 -5.67 -4.04 -7.47
C PRO A 232 -6.13 -5.22 -6.58
N ALA A 233 -5.28 -5.65 -5.67
CA ALA A 233 -5.53 -6.84 -4.85
C ALA A 233 -6.74 -6.67 -3.90
N SER A 234 -7.06 -5.43 -3.49
CA SER A 234 -8.22 -5.13 -2.65
C SER A 234 -9.57 -5.50 -3.28
N LEU A 235 -9.65 -5.61 -4.61
CA LEU A 235 -10.88 -5.99 -5.33
C LEU A 235 -11.28 -7.46 -5.13
N ILE A 236 -10.41 -8.30 -4.56
CA ILE A 236 -10.80 -9.66 -4.14
C ILE A 236 -11.82 -9.62 -2.99
N ARG A 237 -11.86 -8.52 -2.24
CA ARG A 237 -12.84 -8.28 -1.17
C ARG A 237 -14.14 -7.77 -1.77
N THR A 238 -15.14 -8.65 -1.90
CA THR A 238 -16.39 -8.34 -2.61
C THR A 238 -17.51 -7.91 -1.68
N THR A 239 -17.58 -8.50 -0.48
CA THR A 239 -18.63 -8.20 0.50
C THR A 239 -18.24 -7.04 1.41
N ILE A 240 -19.24 -6.40 2.02
CA ILE A 240 -19.03 -5.33 3.02
C ILE A 240 -18.22 -5.87 4.21
N GLN A 241 -18.53 -7.07 4.66
CA GLN A 241 -17.82 -7.73 5.76
C GLN A 241 -16.33 -7.92 5.42
N GLU A 242 -16.00 -8.52 4.28
CA GLU A 242 -14.61 -8.71 3.86
C GLU A 242 -13.84 -7.39 3.75
N LYS A 243 -14.49 -6.33 3.27
CA LYS A 243 -13.89 -4.99 3.17
C LYS A 243 -13.67 -4.35 4.54
N SER A 244 -14.58 -4.59 5.49
CA SER A 244 -14.49 -4.04 6.84
C SER A 244 -13.46 -4.76 7.72
N GLU A 245 -13.23 -6.05 7.49
CA GLU A 245 -12.30 -6.88 8.24
C GLU A 245 -10.85 -6.83 7.70
N ARG A 246 -10.60 -6.08 6.64
CA ARG A 246 -9.28 -5.99 6.00
C ARG A 246 -8.32 -5.12 6.79
N GLY A 247 -7.30 -5.72 7.39
CA GLY A 247 -6.26 -5.06 8.19
C GLY A 247 -6.49 -5.19 9.69
N GLU A 248 -6.21 -4.16 10.45
CA GLU A 248 -6.39 -4.15 11.91
C GLU A 248 -7.88 -4.03 12.29
N PRO A 249 -8.26 -4.49 13.48
CA PRO A 249 -9.59 -4.22 14.02
C PRO A 249 -9.81 -2.71 14.19
N SER A 250 -10.95 -2.21 13.68
CA SER A 250 -11.35 -0.82 13.89
C SER A 250 -12.00 -0.64 15.28
N ILE A 251 -11.72 0.50 15.93
CA ILE A 251 -12.36 0.88 17.19
C ILE A 251 -13.84 1.25 16.96
N VAL A 252 -14.12 1.93 15.86
CA VAL A 252 -15.49 2.24 15.42
C VAL A 252 -16.05 1.02 14.71
N SER A 253 -17.22 0.56 15.12
CA SER A 253 -17.85 -0.57 14.44
C SER A 253 -18.13 -0.23 12.97
N SER A 254 -17.99 -1.21 12.10
CA SER A 254 -18.34 -1.06 10.66
C SER A 254 -19.79 -0.62 10.48
N HIS A 255 -20.69 -1.04 11.38
CA HIS A 255 -22.09 -0.66 11.38
C HIS A 255 -22.29 0.84 11.68
N GLU A 256 -21.61 1.40 12.68
CA GLU A 256 -21.70 2.83 13.03
C GLU A 256 -21.14 3.70 11.89
N CYS A 257 -19.98 3.33 11.35
CA CYS A 257 -19.39 4.01 10.20
C CYS A 257 -20.32 4.01 8.98
N LEU A 258 -20.90 2.85 8.64
CA LEU A 258 -21.86 2.73 7.53
C LEU A 258 -23.16 3.48 7.81
N SER A 259 -23.68 3.45 9.03
CA SER A 259 -24.89 4.19 9.42
C SER A 259 -24.68 5.69 9.20
N TRP A 260 -23.52 6.21 9.63
CA TRP A 260 -23.16 7.61 9.41
C TRP A 260 -23.04 7.94 7.91
N LEU A 261 -22.31 7.13 7.14
CA LEU A 261 -22.18 7.32 5.69
C LEU A 261 -23.51 7.23 4.95
N ASN A 262 -24.40 6.31 5.33
CA ASN A 262 -25.73 6.16 4.74
C ASN A 262 -26.63 7.39 4.95
N SER A 263 -26.39 8.18 5.99
CA SER A 263 -27.10 9.43 6.25
C SER A 263 -26.65 10.59 5.38
N LYS A 264 -25.58 10.39 4.55
CA LYS A 264 -24.95 11.44 3.76
C LYS A 264 -25.37 11.40 2.29
N PRO A 265 -25.43 12.58 1.64
CA PRO A 265 -25.63 12.67 0.19
C PRO A 265 -24.51 11.95 -0.58
N ASP A 266 -24.78 11.60 -1.82
CA ASP A 266 -23.78 11.01 -2.70
C ASP A 266 -22.63 12.00 -2.93
N LYS A 267 -21.38 11.51 -2.82
CA LYS A 267 -20.14 12.27 -3.09
C LYS A 267 -19.96 13.54 -2.24
N SER A 268 -20.59 13.61 -1.07
CA SER A 268 -20.50 14.77 -0.16
C SER A 268 -19.37 14.67 0.86
N VAL A 269 -18.85 13.47 1.12
CA VAL A 269 -17.92 13.21 2.21
C VAL A 269 -16.47 13.17 1.71
N LEU A 270 -15.60 13.98 2.35
CA LEU A 270 -14.15 13.86 2.21
C LEU A 270 -13.62 12.83 3.21
N TYR A 271 -12.98 11.77 2.72
CA TYR A 271 -12.24 10.83 3.56
C TYR A 271 -10.80 11.32 3.74
N ILE A 272 -10.26 11.30 4.95
CA ILE A 272 -8.92 11.81 5.29
C ILE A 272 -8.16 10.74 6.07
N CYS A 273 -7.11 10.16 5.45
CA CYS A 273 -6.27 9.15 6.08
C CYS A 273 -4.84 9.19 5.52
N PHE A 274 -3.87 9.30 6.42
CA PHE A 274 -2.45 9.40 6.08
C PHE A 274 -1.66 8.10 6.29
N GLY A 275 -2.37 6.96 6.39
CA GLY A 275 -1.77 5.64 6.59
C GLY A 275 -1.25 5.41 8.02
N SER A 276 -0.69 4.23 8.24
CA SER A 276 -0.27 3.78 9.59
C SER A 276 1.09 4.30 10.04
N LEU A 277 1.91 4.84 9.15
CA LEU A 277 3.27 5.28 9.43
C LEU A 277 3.46 6.81 9.40
N CYS A 278 2.42 7.56 9.05
CA CYS A 278 2.47 9.01 9.04
C CYS A 278 2.07 9.56 10.42
N LEU A 279 3.02 10.17 11.09
CA LEU A 279 2.82 10.84 12.38
C LEU A 279 2.97 12.35 12.19
N PHE A 280 1.86 13.04 12.04
CA PHE A 280 1.85 14.51 12.07
C PHE A 280 2.01 15.04 13.50
N GLN A 281 2.76 16.14 13.62
CA GLN A 281 2.82 16.92 14.85
C GLN A 281 1.49 17.59 15.14
N ASP A 282 1.26 17.94 16.41
CA ASP A 282 0.02 18.59 16.88
C ASP A 282 -0.30 19.85 16.07
N LYS A 283 0.71 20.66 15.77
CA LYS A 283 0.56 21.88 14.95
C LYS A 283 -0.02 21.58 13.56
N GLN A 284 0.44 20.50 12.88
CA GLN A 284 -0.09 20.13 11.58
C GLN A 284 -1.52 19.58 11.68
N LEU A 285 -1.81 18.77 12.71
CA LEU A 285 -3.16 18.26 12.96
C LEU A 285 -4.13 19.41 13.21
N TYR A 286 -3.69 20.44 13.93
CA TYR A 286 -4.48 21.66 14.18
C TYR A 286 -4.81 22.42 12.88
N GLU A 287 -3.84 22.58 12.00
CA GLU A 287 -4.06 23.21 10.68
C GLU A 287 -5.00 22.36 9.79
N ILE A 288 -4.88 21.02 9.85
CA ILE A 288 -5.81 20.13 9.16
C ILE A 288 -7.23 20.34 9.69
N ALA A 289 -7.42 20.32 11.01
CA ALA A 289 -8.73 20.56 11.62
C ALA A 289 -9.34 21.90 11.17
N CYS A 290 -8.57 22.98 11.26
CA CYS A 290 -9.03 24.30 10.82
C CYS A 290 -9.38 24.33 9.34
N GLY A 291 -8.55 23.76 8.46
CA GLY A 291 -8.78 23.78 7.01
C GLY A 291 -10.00 22.97 6.58
N ILE A 292 -10.20 21.77 7.16
CA ILE A 292 -11.40 20.96 6.86
C ILE A 292 -12.67 21.60 7.40
N GLU A 293 -12.65 22.20 8.59
CA GLU A 293 -13.80 22.92 9.14
C GLU A 293 -14.16 24.14 8.26
N ALA A 294 -13.16 24.94 7.84
CA ALA A 294 -13.34 26.10 7.00
C ALA A 294 -13.87 25.73 5.60
N SER A 295 -13.52 24.56 5.08
CA SER A 295 -14.01 24.08 3.79
C SER A 295 -15.53 23.91 3.74
N GLY A 296 -16.14 23.64 4.90
CA GLY A 296 -17.58 23.46 5.01
C GLY A 296 -18.10 22.08 4.60
N HIS A 297 -17.26 21.19 4.08
CA HIS A 297 -17.64 19.85 3.63
C HIS A 297 -17.79 18.85 4.79
N GLU A 298 -18.54 17.79 4.55
CA GLU A 298 -18.62 16.64 5.43
C GLU A 298 -17.36 15.81 5.33
N PHE A 299 -16.92 15.22 6.44
CA PHE A 299 -15.67 14.49 6.45
C PHE A 299 -15.64 13.28 7.39
N ILE A 300 -14.81 12.28 7.05
CA ILE A 300 -14.30 11.27 7.96
C ILE A 300 -12.80 11.50 8.07
N TRP A 301 -12.30 11.69 9.29
CA TRP A 301 -10.89 11.93 9.55
C TRP A 301 -10.30 10.87 10.48
N ILE A 302 -9.28 10.19 9.98
CA ILE A 302 -8.55 9.17 10.75
C ILE A 302 -7.37 9.85 11.44
N VAL A 303 -7.34 9.75 12.78
CA VAL A 303 -6.28 10.30 13.61
C VAL A 303 -5.56 9.18 14.38
N PRO A 304 -4.32 9.41 14.87
CA PRO A 304 -3.63 8.43 15.70
C PRO A 304 -4.46 8.02 16.92
N GLU A 305 -4.39 6.75 17.30
CA GLU A 305 -5.20 6.17 18.38
C GLU A 305 -5.05 6.88 19.72
N LYS A 306 -3.86 7.45 19.99
CA LYS A 306 -3.59 8.17 21.26
C LYS A 306 -4.22 9.56 21.35
N LYS A 307 -4.77 10.09 20.25
CA LYS A 307 -5.37 11.43 20.23
C LYS A 307 -6.85 11.40 20.64
N GLY A 308 -7.23 12.30 21.56
CA GLY A 308 -8.60 12.46 22.03
C GLY A 308 -9.12 11.27 22.84
N LYS A 309 -8.26 10.56 23.57
CA LYS A 309 -8.68 9.56 24.57
C LYS A 309 -9.27 10.24 25.79
N GLU A 310 -10.03 9.47 26.59
CA GLU A 310 -10.69 9.97 27.82
C GLU A 310 -9.69 10.51 28.86
N ASP A 311 -8.45 10.03 28.84
CA ASP A 311 -7.35 10.45 29.72
C ASP A 311 -6.52 11.63 29.15
N GLU A 312 -6.80 12.08 27.91
CA GLU A 312 -6.17 13.27 27.33
C GLU A 312 -6.81 14.53 27.93
N SER A 313 -5.99 15.37 28.56
CA SER A 313 -6.47 16.63 29.12
C SER A 313 -6.95 17.61 28.03
N ASP A 314 -7.85 18.52 28.38
CA ASP A 314 -8.34 19.54 27.45
C ASP A 314 -7.17 20.37 26.87
N GLU A 315 -6.15 20.68 27.69
CA GLU A 315 -4.95 21.39 27.25
C GLU A 315 -4.13 20.60 26.22
N GLU A 316 -4.04 19.28 26.37
CA GLU A 316 -3.37 18.42 25.39
C GLU A 316 -4.17 18.30 24.11
N LYS A 317 -5.48 18.15 24.22
CA LYS A 317 -6.40 18.09 23.08
C LYS A 317 -6.40 19.39 22.28
N GLU A 318 -6.38 20.56 22.93
CA GLU A 318 -6.35 21.88 22.28
C GLU A 318 -5.03 22.16 21.51
N LYS A 319 -3.96 21.37 21.72
CA LYS A 319 -2.73 21.50 20.91
C LYS A 319 -2.92 21.04 19.47
N TRP A 320 -3.76 20.03 19.25
CA TRP A 320 -3.95 19.42 17.93
C TRP A 320 -5.36 19.58 17.36
N LEU A 321 -6.35 19.96 18.19
CA LEU A 321 -7.75 20.14 17.80
C LEU A 321 -8.27 21.49 18.29
N PRO A 322 -8.84 22.35 17.45
CA PRO A 322 -9.43 23.61 17.89
C PRO A 322 -10.51 23.41 18.95
N LYS A 323 -10.52 24.27 19.97
CA LYS A 323 -11.52 24.22 21.05
C LYS A 323 -12.95 24.17 20.48
N GLY A 324 -13.76 23.22 20.95
CA GLY A 324 -15.14 23.03 20.52
C GLY A 324 -15.27 22.50 19.07
N PHE A 325 -14.21 21.96 18.48
CA PHE A 325 -14.24 21.44 17.09
C PHE A 325 -15.21 20.29 16.93
N GLU A 326 -15.21 19.32 17.85
CA GLU A 326 -16.10 18.15 17.75
C GLU A 326 -17.55 18.55 17.90
N GLU A 327 -17.86 19.47 18.82
CA GLU A 327 -19.22 19.99 19.04
C GLU A 327 -19.76 20.75 17.82
N ARG A 328 -18.95 21.60 17.20
CA ARG A 328 -19.35 22.36 15.99
C ARG A 328 -19.53 21.48 14.77
N ASN A 329 -18.90 20.31 14.75
CA ASN A 329 -18.94 19.37 13.64
C ASN A 329 -19.84 18.14 13.92
N ILE A 330 -20.66 18.15 14.99
CA ILE A 330 -21.64 17.08 15.24
C ILE A 330 -22.52 16.88 14.00
N GLY A 331 -22.62 15.63 13.56
CA GLY A 331 -23.37 15.23 12.38
C GLY A 331 -22.69 15.57 11.04
N LYS A 332 -21.67 16.41 11.01
CA LYS A 332 -20.94 16.84 9.81
C LYS A 332 -19.60 16.13 9.65
N GLY A 333 -18.89 15.93 10.75
CA GLY A 333 -17.61 15.24 10.81
C GLY A 333 -17.68 13.96 11.65
N LEU A 334 -16.89 12.95 11.24
CA LEU A 334 -16.64 11.73 12.00
C LEU A 334 -15.13 11.57 12.19
N ILE A 335 -14.65 11.69 13.43
CA ILE A 335 -13.25 11.42 13.78
C ILE A 335 -13.14 9.97 14.22
N ILE A 336 -12.30 9.19 13.55
CA ILE A 336 -11.99 7.79 13.90
C ILE A 336 -10.56 7.73 14.42
N ARG A 337 -10.39 7.24 15.64
CA ARG A 337 -9.08 7.11 16.30
C ARG A 337 -8.52 5.71 16.04
N GLY A 338 -7.32 5.65 15.45
CA GLY A 338 -6.68 4.39 15.14
C GLY A 338 -7.06 3.84 13.75
N TRP A 339 -7.37 2.56 13.63
CA TRP A 339 -7.62 1.91 12.35
C TRP A 339 -9.06 2.12 11.86
N ALA A 340 -9.20 2.33 10.55
CA ALA A 340 -10.49 2.44 9.88
C ALA A 340 -10.61 1.45 8.71
N PRO A 341 -11.83 0.96 8.39
CA PRO A 341 -12.05 0.05 7.27
C PRO A 341 -12.02 0.79 5.92
N GLN A 342 -10.82 1.20 5.50
CA GLN A 342 -10.59 2.11 4.36
C GLN A 342 -11.27 1.67 3.07
N VAL A 343 -11.15 0.39 2.70
CA VAL A 343 -11.74 -0.13 1.45
C VAL A 343 -13.27 -0.08 1.49
N MET A 344 -13.87 -0.31 2.66
CA MET A 344 -15.32 -0.18 2.86
C MET A 344 -15.75 1.28 2.73
N ILE A 345 -15.03 2.20 3.39
CA ILE A 345 -15.31 3.64 3.36
C ILE A 345 -15.20 4.17 1.91
N LEU A 346 -14.06 3.93 1.25
CA LEU A 346 -13.83 4.39 -0.13
C LEU A 346 -14.84 3.85 -1.13
N SER A 347 -15.36 2.63 -0.91
CA SER A 347 -16.38 2.02 -1.78
C SER A 347 -17.78 2.58 -1.56
N HIS A 348 -18.00 3.43 -0.55
CA HIS A 348 -19.32 3.95 -0.23
C HIS A 348 -19.71 5.14 -1.12
N ARG A 349 -20.97 5.19 -1.59
CA ARG A 349 -21.50 6.22 -2.51
C ARG A 349 -21.31 7.66 -2.01
N ALA A 350 -21.35 7.87 -0.69
CA ALA A 350 -21.22 9.18 -0.08
C ALA A 350 -19.81 9.77 -0.16
N VAL A 351 -18.77 8.95 -0.38
CA VAL A 351 -17.38 9.44 -0.46
C VAL A 351 -17.14 10.08 -1.82
N GLY A 352 -16.84 11.37 -1.81
CA GLY A 352 -16.60 12.21 -2.99
C GLY A 352 -15.12 12.54 -3.23
N GLY A 353 -14.26 12.43 -2.20
CA GLY A 353 -12.83 12.71 -2.28
C GLY A 353 -12.03 12.00 -1.20
N PHE A 354 -10.74 11.83 -1.43
CA PHE A 354 -9.81 11.21 -0.49
C PHE A 354 -8.54 12.05 -0.32
N MET A 355 -8.31 12.57 0.88
CA MET A 355 -7.04 13.21 1.24
C MET A 355 -6.08 12.15 1.78
N THR A 356 -4.98 11.93 1.08
CA THR A 356 -4.09 10.78 1.31
C THR A 356 -2.61 11.14 1.27
N HIS A 357 -1.80 10.39 2.05
CA HIS A 357 -0.34 10.48 2.03
C HIS A 357 0.33 9.91 0.76
N CYS A 358 -0.43 9.48 -0.22
CA CYS A 358 0.07 8.88 -1.47
C CYS A 358 0.83 7.56 -1.32
N GLY A 359 0.64 6.81 -0.24
CA GLY A 359 1.09 5.42 -0.15
C GLY A 359 0.40 4.56 -1.21
N TRP A 360 1.15 3.69 -1.89
CA TRP A 360 0.68 3.02 -3.10
C TRP A 360 -0.62 2.21 -2.92
N ASN A 361 -0.76 1.52 -1.80
CA ASN A 361 -2.00 0.77 -1.53
C ASN A 361 -3.22 1.70 -1.39
N SER A 362 -3.07 2.83 -0.70
CA SER A 362 -4.15 3.82 -0.56
C SER A 362 -4.55 4.40 -1.91
N ILE A 363 -3.58 4.65 -2.79
CA ILE A 363 -3.85 5.09 -4.16
C ILE A 363 -4.63 4.02 -4.94
N THR A 364 -4.16 2.77 -4.95
CA THR A 364 -4.82 1.68 -5.70
C THR A 364 -6.23 1.40 -5.18
N GLU A 365 -6.46 1.54 -3.88
CA GLU A 365 -7.78 1.40 -3.26
C GLU A 365 -8.72 2.54 -3.66
N ALA A 366 -8.24 3.80 -3.62
CA ALA A 366 -9.02 4.96 -4.06
C ALA A 366 -9.34 4.90 -5.56
N VAL A 367 -8.35 4.56 -6.38
CA VAL A 367 -8.55 4.37 -7.84
C VAL A 367 -9.57 3.27 -8.12
N SER A 368 -9.48 2.14 -7.42
CA SER A 368 -10.43 1.02 -7.59
C SER A 368 -11.87 1.39 -7.23
N ALA A 369 -12.03 2.31 -6.29
CA ALA A 369 -13.31 2.87 -5.90
C ALA A 369 -13.79 4.03 -6.81
N GLY A 370 -12.93 4.53 -7.71
CA GLY A 370 -13.22 5.68 -8.57
C GLY A 370 -13.26 7.00 -7.81
N VAL A 371 -12.55 7.10 -6.67
CA VAL A 371 -12.52 8.28 -5.80
C VAL A 371 -11.31 9.15 -6.16
N PRO A 372 -11.51 10.45 -6.48
CA PRO A 372 -10.44 11.39 -6.73
C PRO A 372 -9.69 11.75 -5.45
N MET A 373 -8.45 12.24 -5.58
CA MET A 373 -7.56 12.42 -4.45
C MET A 373 -7.07 13.86 -4.25
N ILE A 374 -6.91 14.26 -2.98
CA ILE A 374 -6.04 15.36 -2.57
C ILE A 374 -4.75 14.72 -2.07
N THR A 375 -3.65 14.97 -2.76
CA THR A 375 -2.37 14.34 -2.48
C THR A 375 -1.57 15.13 -1.45
N TRP A 376 -1.05 14.40 -0.46
CA TRP A 376 -0.23 14.95 0.63
C TRP A 376 0.95 14.00 0.91
N PRO A 377 1.93 13.92 0.01
CA PRO A 377 3.07 13.02 0.21
C PRO A 377 3.91 13.43 1.41
N VAL A 378 4.55 12.45 2.03
CA VAL A 378 5.24 12.59 3.32
C VAL A 378 6.66 12.06 3.26
N HIS A 379 6.85 10.82 2.81
CA HIS A 379 8.13 10.11 2.77
C HIS A 379 8.14 9.04 1.68
N GLY A 380 9.29 8.38 1.52
CA GLY A 380 9.43 7.25 0.60
C GLY A 380 9.20 7.65 -0.86
N GLU A 381 8.45 6.83 -1.58
CA GLU A 381 8.10 7.04 -2.99
C GLU A 381 6.87 7.94 -3.21
N GLN A 382 6.25 8.42 -2.14
CA GLN A 382 4.95 9.08 -2.17
C GLN A 382 4.93 10.35 -3.03
N PHE A 383 6.04 11.09 -3.06
CA PHE A 383 6.18 12.28 -3.92
C PHE A 383 6.18 11.94 -5.41
N PHE A 384 6.70 10.78 -5.79
CA PHE A 384 6.56 10.30 -7.16
C PHE A 384 5.13 9.85 -7.45
N ASN A 385 4.53 9.07 -6.54
CA ASN A 385 3.13 8.65 -6.67
C ASN A 385 2.18 9.84 -6.84
N GLU A 386 2.41 10.95 -6.12
CA GLU A 386 1.67 12.20 -6.32
C GLU A 386 1.72 12.65 -7.78
N LYS A 387 2.89 12.63 -8.42
CA LYS A 387 3.04 13.10 -9.80
C LYS A 387 2.33 12.19 -10.81
N LEU A 388 2.31 10.88 -10.57
CA LEU A 388 1.48 9.98 -11.35
C LEU A 388 0.00 10.40 -11.29
N ILE A 389 -0.50 10.70 -10.09
CA ILE A 389 -1.91 11.03 -9.84
C ILE A 389 -2.27 12.40 -10.38
N THR A 390 -1.39 13.41 -10.20
CA THR A 390 -1.72 14.81 -10.51
C THR A 390 -1.28 15.25 -11.90
N GLN A 391 -0.10 14.81 -12.38
CA GLN A 391 0.43 15.25 -13.68
C GLN A 391 0.11 14.27 -14.80
N VAL A 392 0.18 12.95 -14.56
CA VAL A 392 0.03 11.93 -15.61
C VAL A 392 -1.43 11.50 -15.74
N ARG A 393 -2.05 11.01 -14.66
CA ARG A 393 -3.43 10.48 -14.68
C ARG A 393 -4.48 11.58 -14.46
N ARG A 394 -4.12 12.68 -13.81
CA ARG A 394 -4.95 13.85 -13.56
C ARG A 394 -6.26 13.49 -12.87
N ILE A 395 -6.15 12.65 -11.83
CA ILE A 395 -7.25 12.17 -10.97
C ILE A 395 -7.12 12.70 -9.54
N GLY A 396 -6.35 13.75 -9.33
CA GLY A 396 -6.15 14.38 -8.04
C GLY A 396 -5.52 15.75 -8.13
N LEU A 397 -5.44 16.41 -6.97
CA LEU A 397 -4.89 17.75 -6.75
C LEU A 397 -3.86 17.70 -5.63
N GLU A 398 -2.79 18.49 -5.74
CA GLU A 398 -1.77 18.64 -4.70
C GLU A 398 -2.27 19.57 -3.59
N VAL A 399 -2.05 19.21 -2.33
CA VAL A 399 -2.27 20.12 -1.18
C VAL A 399 -1.15 21.16 -1.06
N GLY A 400 0.02 20.86 -1.64
CA GLY A 400 1.20 21.72 -1.62
C GLY A 400 2.22 21.33 -0.54
N ALA A 401 2.30 20.04 -0.15
CA ALA A 401 3.36 19.54 0.72
C ALA A 401 4.71 19.59 -0.01
N THR A 402 5.76 20.16 0.63
CA THR A 402 7.08 20.33 0.03
C THR A 402 8.20 19.68 0.84
N GLU A 403 7.94 19.22 2.05
CA GLU A 403 8.94 18.57 2.88
C GLU A 403 8.94 17.04 2.69
N TRP A 404 9.98 16.54 2.05
CA TRP A 404 10.23 15.11 1.89
C TRP A 404 11.04 14.57 3.07
N THR A 405 10.38 13.97 4.04
CA THR A 405 11.03 13.45 5.23
C THR A 405 11.59 12.04 5.03
N HIS A 406 12.55 11.64 5.86
CA HIS A 406 12.90 10.24 6.02
C HIS A 406 11.74 9.48 6.67
N MET A 407 11.59 8.19 6.32
CA MET A 407 10.62 7.33 7.00
C MET A 407 11.01 7.21 8.49
N GLY A 408 10.04 7.42 9.38
CA GLY A 408 10.23 7.30 10.82
C GLY A 408 9.64 8.46 11.62
N PHE A 409 10.08 8.53 12.88
CA PHE A 409 9.59 9.46 13.90
C PHE A 409 10.44 10.74 13.90
N GLY A 410 10.47 11.45 12.77
CA GLY A 410 11.17 12.74 12.67
C GLY A 410 10.24 13.94 12.90
N GLU A 411 10.78 15.02 13.46
CA GLU A 411 10.08 16.30 13.46
C GLU A 411 10.06 16.88 12.06
N ARG A 412 8.96 17.55 11.70
CA ARG A 412 8.83 18.29 10.46
C ARG A 412 8.93 19.76 10.74
N GLU A 413 9.68 20.46 9.90
CA GLU A 413 9.84 21.91 10.01
C GLU A 413 8.68 22.61 9.31
N GLU A 414 8.23 22.09 8.18
CA GLU A 414 7.18 22.68 7.38
C GLU A 414 5.78 22.26 7.84
N VAL A 415 4.88 23.23 7.84
CA VAL A 415 3.45 23.04 8.13
C VAL A 415 2.66 23.53 6.93
N VAL A 416 1.87 22.65 6.34
CA VAL A 416 0.88 23.02 5.35
C VAL A 416 -0.25 23.77 6.05
N GLY A 417 -0.42 25.05 5.73
CA GLY A 417 -1.39 25.94 6.37
C GLY A 417 -2.83 25.62 5.98
N ARG A 418 -3.76 25.99 6.88
CA ARG A 418 -5.20 25.78 6.75
C ARG A 418 -5.79 26.30 5.44
N GLU A 419 -5.28 27.43 4.94
CA GLU A 419 -5.75 28.04 3.70
C GLU A 419 -5.48 27.18 2.47
N SER A 420 -4.29 26.53 2.45
CA SER A 420 -3.93 25.57 1.38
C SER A 420 -4.81 24.33 1.44
N ILE A 421 -5.09 23.83 2.65
CA ILE A 421 -5.95 22.68 2.89
C ILE A 421 -7.38 22.99 2.47
N GLU A 422 -7.97 24.10 2.97
CA GLU A 422 -9.30 24.57 2.57
C GLU A 422 -9.42 24.69 1.05
N LYS A 423 -8.45 25.37 0.42
CA LYS A 423 -8.42 25.58 -1.02
C LYS A 423 -8.41 24.25 -1.79
N ALA A 424 -7.59 23.29 -1.38
CA ALA A 424 -7.52 21.97 -2.03
C ALA A 424 -8.83 21.20 -1.87
N VAL A 425 -9.44 21.25 -0.67
CA VAL A 425 -10.73 20.61 -0.41
C VAL A 425 -11.84 21.23 -1.28
N ARG A 426 -11.96 22.54 -1.28
CA ARG A 426 -12.98 23.23 -2.12
C ARG A 426 -12.78 22.95 -3.60
N ARG A 427 -11.54 23.02 -4.11
CA ARG A 427 -11.25 22.72 -5.52
C ARG A 427 -11.65 21.31 -5.94
N LEU A 428 -11.62 20.33 -5.03
CA LEU A 428 -12.01 18.94 -5.34
C LEU A 428 -13.48 18.68 -5.07
N MET A 429 -14.04 19.25 -4.01
CA MET A 429 -15.36 18.87 -3.48
C MET A 429 -16.49 19.81 -3.94
N ASP A 430 -16.22 21.10 -4.20
CA ASP A 430 -17.21 22.03 -4.74
C ASP A 430 -17.58 21.68 -6.19
N ASP A 431 -18.69 22.23 -6.65
CA ASP A 431 -19.09 22.13 -8.05
C ASP A 431 -18.19 23.01 -8.93
N GLY A 432 -17.77 22.48 -10.08
CA GLY A 432 -16.93 23.18 -11.04
C GLY A 432 -16.35 22.26 -12.10
N ASP A 433 -16.03 22.83 -13.27
CA ASP A 433 -15.55 22.06 -14.43
C ASP A 433 -14.27 21.26 -14.13
N GLU A 434 -13.32 21.84 -13.38
CA GLU A 434 -12.08 21.16 -12.98
C GLU A 434 -12.36 19.95 -12.09
N ALA A 435 -13.19 20.14 -11.06
CA ALA A 435 -13.55 19.08 -10.12
C ALA A 435 -14.31 17.94 -10.83
N GLU A 436 -15.27 18.29 -11.70
CA GLU A 436 -16.04 17.28 -12.43
C GLU A 436 -15.18 16.49 -13.41
N GLU A 437 -14.23 17.13 -14.08
CA GLU A 437 -13.30 16.45 -14.97
C GLU A 437 -12.36 15.49 -14.20
N ILE A 438 -11.86 15.89 -13.03
CA ILE A 438 -11.07 15.02 -12.16
C ILE A 438 -11.91 13.83 -11.68
N ARG A 439 -13.15 14.07 -11.22
CA ARG A 439 -14.09 13.03 -10.78
C ARG A 439 -14.43 12.07 -11.93
N ARG A 440 -14.64 12.58 -13.14
CA ARG A 440 -14.92 11.78 -14.33
C ARG A 440 -13.77 10.81 -14.62
N ARG A 441 -12.54 11.33 -14.66
CA ARG A 441 -11.33 10.51 -14.87
C ARG A 441 -11.13 9.47 -13.76
N ALA A 442 -11.34 9.85 -12.51
CA ALA A 442 -11.23 8.91 -11.39
C ALA A 442 -12.23 7.75 -11.55
N ARG A 443 -13.49 8.03 -11.92
CA ARG A 443 -14.49 6.98 -12.22
C ARG A 443 -14.05 6.06 -13.37
N GLU A 444 -13.51 6.62 -14.44
CA GLU A 444 -13.00 5.83 -15.58
C GLU A 444 -11.87 4.88 -15.17
N PHE A 445 -10.94 5.32 -14.32
CA PHE A 445 -9.92 4.45 -13.78
C PHE A 445 -10.49 3.39 -12.84
N GLY A 446 -11.53 3.70 -12.06
CA GLY A 446 -12.26 2.73 -11.27
C GLY A 446 -12.88 1.62 -12.10
N GLU A 447 -13.47 1.94 -13.25
CA GLU A 447 -14.01 0.93 -14.18
C GLU A 447 -12.89 0.11 -14.83
N LYS A 448 -11.77 0.75 -15.24
CA LYS A 448 -10.58 0.04 -15.75
C LYS A 448 -10.01 -0.94 -14.71
N ALA A 449 -9.96 -0.54 -13.44
CA ALA A 449 -9.49 -1.40 -12.35
C ALA A 449 -10.35 -2.67 -12.22
N LYS A 450 -11.68 -2.53 -12.28
CA LYS A 450 -12.62 -3.66 -12.24
C LYS A 450 -12.46 -4.58 -13.46
N LEU A 451 -12.30 -4.00 -14.65
CA LEU A 451 -12.08 -4.78 -15.87
C LEU A 451 -10.73 -5.51 -15.87
N ALA A 452 -9.69 -4.91 -15.31
CA ALA A 452 -8.35 -5.51 -15.27
C ALA A 452 -8.34 -6.87 -14.55
N VAL A 453 -9.13 -7.03 -13.47
CA VAL A 453 -9.18 -8.26 -12.68
C VAL A 453 -10.17 -9.31 -13.21
N GLN A 454 -11.05 -8.95 -14.15
CA GLN A 454 -11.99 -9.87 -14.78
C GLN A 454 -11.30 -10.77 -15.80
N GLU A 455 -11.96 -11.87 -16.18
CA GLU A 455 -11.46 -12.78 -17.22
C GLU A 455 -11.15 -12.00 -18.51
N GLY A 456 -9.94 -12.21 -19.05
CA GLY A 456 -9.43 -11.50 -20.22
C GLY A 456 -8.82 -10.13 -19.92
N GLY A 457 -8.93 -9.59 -18.70
CA GLY A 457 -8.29 -8.34 -18.29
C GLY A 457 -6.77 -8.43 -18.11
N SER A 458 -6.11 -7.29 -17.94
CA SER A 458 -4.65 -7.22 -17.86
C SER A 458 -4.09 -7.99 -16.64
N THR A 459 -4.66 -7.81 -15.46
CA THR A 459 -4.28 -8.52 -14.22
C THR A 459 -4.56 -10.01 -14.33
N TYR A 460 -5.71 -10.40 -14.88
CA TYR A 460 -6.05 -11.81 -15.09
C TYR A 460 -5.03 -12.52 -15.99
N LYS A 461 -4.60 -11.87 -17.09
CA LYS A 461 -3.57 -12.40 -18.01
C LYS A 461 -2.22 -12.55 -17.32
N ASN A 462 -1.78 -11.54 -16.57
CA ASN A 462 -0.55 -11.61 -15.81
C ASN A 462 -0.58 -12.70 -14.75
N PHE A 463 -1.69 -12.88 -14.05
CA PHE A 463 -1.88 -13.94 -13.08
C PHE A 463 -1.75 -15.33 -13.73
N THR A 464 -2.40 -15.53 -14.86
CA THR A 464 -2.28 -16.76 -15.64
C THR A 464 -0.82 -17.01 -16.08
N ALA A 465 -0.14 -15.99 -16.57
CA ALA A 465 1.26 -16.08 -16.99
C ALA A 465 2.20 -16.49 -15.84
N VAL A 466 1.97 -15.98 -14.62
CA VAL A 466 2.73 -16.38 -13.42
C VAL A 466 2.50 -17.87 -13.10
N ILE A 467 1.26 -18.32 -13.12
CA ILE A 467 0.91 -19.74 -12.86
C ILE A 467 1.59 -20.63 -13.91
N ASP A 468 1.51 -20.28 -15.18
CA ASP A 468 2.12 -21.06 -16.28
C ASP A 468 3.65 -21.12 -16.16
N GLU A 469 4.30 -20.04 -15.71
CA GLU A 469 5.74 -20.04 -15.47
C GLU A 469 6.13 -20.97 -14.31
N ILE A 470 5.35 -20.95 -13.21
CA ILE A 470 5.58 -21.86 -12.08
C ILE A 470 5.41 -23.32 -12.52
N LYS A 471 4.35 -23.62 -13.29
CA LYS A 471 4.12 -24.97 -13.83
C LYS A 471 5.27 -25.43 -14.72
N ARG A 472 5.69 -24.61 -15.66
CA ARG A 472 6.83 -24.91 -16.54
C ARG A 472 8.12 -25.15 -15.77
N SER A 473 8.37 -24.39 -14.69
CA SER A 473 9.54 -24.56 -13.85
C SER A 473 9.50 -25.88 -13.08
N ARG A 474 8.36 -26.22 -12.49
CA ARG A 474 8.14 -27.49 -11.81
C ARG A 474 8.35 -28.69 -12.74
N ASP A 475 7.75 -28.65 -13.93
CA ASP A 475 7.78 -29.76 -14.87
C ASP A 475 9.20 -29.98 -15.42
N ARG A 476 9.97 -28.90 -15.66
CA ARG A 476 11.41 -28.99 -16.00
C ARG A 476 12.22 -29.67 -14.92
N LYS A 477 11.96 -29.37 -13.64
CA LYS A 477 12.65 -29.99 -12.51
C LYS A 477 12.38 -31.50 -12.40
N LEU A 478 11.15 -31.95 -12.73
CA LEU A 478 10.77 -33.36 -12.73
C LEU A 478 11.37 -34.17 -13.89
N GLN A 479 11.84 -33.51 -14.95
CA GLN A 479 12.46 -34.16 -16.13
C GLN A 479 13.96 -34.29 -16.05
N VAL A 480 14.63 -33.67 -15.09
CA VAL A 480 16.09 -33.82 -14.86
C VAL A 480 16.30 -35.10 -14.04
N PRO A 481 16.94 -36.16 -14.60
CA PRO A 481 17.32 -37.34 -13.81
C PRO A 481 18.31 -36.94 -12.71
N GLU A 482 18.17 -37.51 -11.52
CA GLU A 482 19.11 -37.36 -10.40
C GLU A 482 20.55 -37.76 -10.78
#